data_8fd5e656493d46562d4fbe604beaaf0a
#
_entry.id   8fd5e656493d46562d4fbe604beaaf0a
#
_cell.length_a   1.000
_cell.length_b   1.000
_cell.length_c   1.000
_cell.angle_alpha   90.00
_cell.angle_beta   90.00
_cell.angle_gamma   90.00
#
_symmetry.space_group_name_H-M   'P 1'
#
loop_
_entity.id
_entity.type
_entity.pdbx_description
1 polymer ?
#
loop_
_entity_poly.entity_id
_entity_poly.type
_entity_poly.pdbx_seq_one_letter_code
_entity_poly.pdbx_strand_id
1 'polypeptide(L)'
;MSERRTKSHHSKEKSTMRGAKRKKPFVSGVRPSRARNTEIVSGACEVCGSDEWDTDVVRGETSCAVCGFVAAQNMIDPGAEWVNHSDGADRSRVGAPTTLTISDKGLSTEISRVDLTSGAAKRHGMTGKAARDWRRRQRIDQRSKTRDSRARNLTTAMQFIRDRGDLPPQIGQQAASLYRHSVERGLVTGRSIRGVSAACVYIAAREARIPRKIEDIAEAFDMRTEVERKELKRTIRLVARNLGTHHITGPDEYFEKFHSDLQLPPVVLGAARDMWKRVGEDLSWQGKKPSGIAGVILYRVSQERTSPRTQSEVCKVSGISEVTLRGLLKILNQLAPPIQV
;
A
#
# COMPACT_ATOMS: atom_id res chain seq x y z
N MET A 1 27.92 1.28 66.60
CA MET A 1 28.06 2.68 66.13
C MET A 1 26.88 2.93 65.21
N SER A 2 26.03 3.82 65.66
CA SER A 2 24.68 4.12 65.16
C SER A 2 24.74 5.35 64.28
N GLU A 3 24.30 5.24 63.05
CA GLU A 3 24.09 6.44 62.24
C GLU A 3 22.60 6.57 61.88
N ARG A 4 22.06 7.71 62.34
CA ARG A 4 20.66 8.09 62.24
C ARG A 4 20.38 8.67 60.85
N ARG A 5 19.36 8.14 60.16
CA ARG A 5 18.77 8.77 58.98
C ARG A 5 17.91 9.96 59.36
N THR A 6 18.27 11.13 58.90
CA THR A 6 17.45 12.36 58.96
C THR A 6 16.48 12.36 57.78
N LYS A 7 15.18 12.46 58.05
CA LYS A 7 14.11 12.68 57.06
C LYS A 7 13.96 14.18 56.86
N SER A 8 14.18 14.66 55.66
CA SER A 8 13.79 16.01 55.24
C SER A 8 12.38 16.01 54.66
N HIS A 9 11.47 16.68 55.35
CA HIS A 9 10.14 17.04 54.85
C HIS A 9 10.25 18.12 53.79
N HIS A 10 9.86 17.86 52.56
CA HIS A 10 9.64 18.89 51.54
C HIS A 10 8.14 19.09 51.37
N SER A 11 7.65 20.22 51.86
CA SER A 11 6.31 20.73 51.69
C SER A 11 6.08 21.11 50.24
N LYS A 12 5.10 20.52 49.59
CA LYS A 12 4.61 20.86 48.26
C LYS A 12 3.62 22.02 48.37
N GLU A 13 4.04 23.21 48.02
CA GLU A 13 3.12 24.31 47.71
C GLU A 13 2.38 24.02 46.39
N LYS A 14 1.05 23.94 46.49
CA LYS A 14 0.16 23.85 45.32
C LYS A 14 -0.11 25.26 44.81
N SER A 15 0.57 25.63 43.75
CA SER A 15 0.22 26.80 42.93
C SER A 15 -0.93 26.45 42.01
N THR A 16 -2.12 26.95 42.33
CA THR A 16 -3.31 26.89 41.50
C THR A 16 -3.25 28.01 40.44
N MET A 17 -2.70 27.73 39.29
CA MET A 17 -2.89 28.63 38.13
C MET A 17 -4.18 28.22 37.38
N ARG A 18 -5.19 29.05 37.55
CA ARG A 18 -6.41 29.03 36.71
C ARG A 18 -6.02 29.48 35.29
N GLY A 19 -5.80 28.53 34.37
CA GLY A 19 -5.60 28.80 32.96
C GLY A 19 -6.91 29.30 32.33
N ALA A 20 -6.90 30.54 31.85
CA ALA A 20 -7.95 31.13 31.08
C ALA A 20 -8.18 30.32 29.77
N LYS A 21 -9.34 29.73 29.60
CA LYS A 21 -9.75 29.05 28.36
C LYS A 21 -9.84 30.09 27.24
N ARG A 22 -8.82 30.13 26.36
CA ARG A 22 -8.89 30.84 25.07
C ARG A 22 -9.98 30.19 24.24
N LYS A 23 -11.11 30.87 24.06
CA LYS A 23 -12.13 30.52 23.06
C LYS A 23 -11.47 30.61 21.69
N LYS A 24 -11.29 29.47 21.01
CA LYS A 24 -10.90 29.42 19.59
C LYS A 24 -12.02 30.08 18.77
N PRO A 25 -11.71 30.91 17.76
CA PRO A 25 -12.72 31.47 16.90
C PRO A 25 -13.45 30.32 16.16
N PHE A 26 -14.77 30.37 16.19
CA PHE A 26 -15.64 29.47 15.43
C PHE A 26 -15.42 29.76 13.94
N VAL A 27 -14.58 28.96 13.30
CA VAL A 27 -14.48 28.93 11.84
C VAL A 27 -15.72 28.21 11.37
N SER A 28 -16.66 28.93 10.79
CA SER A 28 -17.78 28.36 10.06
C SER A 28 -17.21 27.52 8.89
N GLY A 29 -16.98 26.24 9.17
CA GLY A 29 -16.65 25.28 8.14
C GLY A 29 -17.80 25.24 7.15
N VAL A 30 -17.54 25.68 5.93
CA VAL A 30 -18.40 25.43 4.77
C VAL A 30 -18.60 23.91 4.73
N ARG A 31 -19.79 23.45 5.09
CA ARG A 31 -20.15 22.03 4.91
C ARG A 31 -19.97 21.74 3.42
N PRO A 32 -19.21 20.70 3.02
CA PRO A 32 -19.19 20.29 1.64
C PRO A 32 -20.65 20.07 1.23
N SER A 33 -21.10 20.75 0.20
CA SER A 33 -22.43 20.56 -0.38
C SER A 33 -22.55 19.07 -0.71
N ARG A 34 -23.36 18.35 0.07
CA ARG A 34 -23.74 16.97 -0.25
C ARG A 34 -24.25 17.01 -1.69
N ALA A 35 -23.65 16.23 -2.57
CA ALA A 35 -24.14 16.05 -3.91
C ALA A 35 -25.62 15.69 -3.79
N ARG A 36 -26.49 16.55 -4.30
CA ARG A 36 -27.94 16.33 -4.29
C ARG A 36 -28.15 15.13 -5.20
N ASN A 37 -28.60 14.00 -4.64
CA ASN A 37 -29.13 12.91 -5.44
C ASN A 37 -30.44 13.40 -6.06
N THR A 38 -30.34 14.06 -7.20
CA THR A 38 -31.47 14.59 -7.99
C THR A 38 -32.14 13.51 -8.83
N GLU A 39 -31.77 12.24 -8.66
CA GLU A 39 -32.25 11.16 -9.55
C GLU A 39 -33.57 10.50 -9.12
N ILE A 40 -34.22 10.94 -8.02
CA ILE A 40 -35.38 10.20 -7.51
C ILE A 40 -36.73 10.75 -8.07
N VAL A 41 -36.77 11.99 -8.52
CA VAL A 41 -37.94 12.54 -9.18
C VAL A 41 -37.53 13.16 -10.51
N SER A 42 -37.58 12.35 -11.58
CA SER A 42 -37.34 12.81 -12.96
C SER A 42 -38.70 13.05 -13.63
N GLY A 43 -39.17 14.27 -13.62
CA GLY A 43 -40.37 14.62 -14.31
C GLY A 43 -40.94 15.99 -13.87
N ALA A 44 -41.80 16.57 -14.69
CA ALA A 44 -42.51 17.80 -14.36
C ALA A 44 -43.50 17.56 -13.21
N CYS A 45 -43.71 18.56 -12.35
CA CYS A 45 -44.64 18.49 -11.25
C CYS A 45 -46.08 18.26 -11.76
N GLU A 46 -46.77 17.28 -11.21
CA GLU A 46 -48.14 16.91 -11.61
C GLU A 46 -49.16 18.05 -11.42
N VAL A 47 -48.86 19.00 -10.54
CA VAL A 47 -49.80 20.09 -10.19
C VAL A 47 -49.52 21.36 -10.99
N CYS A 48 -48.26 21.78 -11.13
CA CYS A 48 -47.91 23.05 -11.77
C CYS A 48 -47.05 22.91 -13.02
N GLY A 49 -46.60 21.69 -13.36
CA GLY A 49 -45.75 21.43 -14.53
C GLY A 49 -44.32 21.96 -14.45
N SER A 50 -43.85 22.40 -13.27
CA SER A 50 -42.50 22.87 -13.05
C SER A 50 -41.53 21.71 -12.88
N ASP A 51 -40.32 21.86 -13.38
CA ASP A 51 -39.20 20.85 -13.21
C ASP A 51 -38.29 21.17 -12.01
N GLU A 52 -38.61 22.22 -11.23
CA GLU A 52 -37.83 22.63 -10.06
C GLU A 52 -38.28 21.90 -8.81
N TRP A 53 -37.36 21.05 -8.28
CA TRP A 53 -37.59 20.27 -7.08
C TRP A 53 -36.65 20.67 -5.96
N ASP A 54 -37.20 20.83 -4.74
CA ASP A 54 -36.44 21.03 -3.51
C ASP A 54 -36.51 19.77 -2.64
N THR A 55 -35.34 19.34 -2.13
CA THR A 55 -35.20 18.11 -1.31
C THR A 55 -34.84 18.50 0.12
N ASP A 56 -35.76 18.36 1.05
CA ASP A 56 -35.49 18.51 2.48
C ASP A 56 -34.91 17.20 3.06
N VAL A 57 -33.60 17.19 3.26
CA VAL A 57 -32.88 16.03 3.82
C VAL A 57 -33.27 15.75 5.27
N VAL A 58 -33.72 16.76 6.02
CA VAL A 58 -34.10 16.62 7.44
C VAL A 58 -35.45 15.90 7.59
N ARG A 59 -36.40 16.26 6.72
CA ARG A 59 -37.74 15.63 6.69
C ARG A 59 -37.77 14.40 5.80
N GLY A 60 -36.78 14.20 4.91
CA GLY A 60 -36.78 13.12 3.93
C GLY A 60 -37.89 13.27 2.89
N GLU A 61 -38.18 14.51 2.48
CA GLU A 61 -39.24 14.85 1.54
C GLU A 61 -38.67 15.57 0.32
N THR A 62 -39.28 15.32 -0.84
CA THR A 62 -38.98 16.08 -2.06
C THR A 62 -40.25 16.83 -2.45
N SER A 63 -40.18 18.17 -2.48
CA SER A 63 -41.29 19.06 -2.80
C SER A 63 -41.00 19.91 -4.02
N CYS A 64 -42.03 20.27 -4.75
CA CYS A 64 -41.92 21.23 -5.84
C CYS A 64 -41.62 22.63 -5.28
N ALA A 65 -40.55 23.30 -5.81
CA ALA A 65 -40.15 24.64 -5.38
C ALA A 65 -41.21 25.72 -5.69
N VAL A 66 -42.08 25.51 -6.67
CA VAL A 66 -43.09 26.51 -7.12
C VAL A 66 -44.40 26.35 -6.39
N CYS A 67 -44.96 25.16 -6.28
CA CYS A 67 -46.32 24.95 -5.72
C CYS A 67 -46.31 24.20 -4.38
N GLY A 68 -45.17 23.71 -3.89
CA GLY A 68 -45.10 22.99 -2.62
C GLY A 68 -45.65 21.56 -2.67
N PHE A 69 -46.01 21.01 -3.80
CA PHE A 69 -46.49 19.64 -3.93
C PHE A 69 -45.38 18.66 -3.52
N VAL A 70 -45.67 17.76 -2.59
CA VAL A 70 -44.70 16.75 -2.12
C VAL A 70 -44.83 15.51 -2.99
N ALA A 71 -43.80 15.24 -3.76
CA ALA A 71 -43.76 14.11 -4.69
C ALA A 71 -43.24 12.81 -4.03
N ALA A 72 -42.32 12.92 -3.08
CA ALA A 72 -41.79 11.76 -2.37
C ALA A 72 -41.65 12.05 -0.87
N GLN A 73 -42.01 11.09 -0.04
CA GLN A 73 -41.92 11.14 1.44
C GLN A 73 -41.13 9.94 1.94
N ASN A 74 -40.57 10.05 3.14
CA ASN A 74 -39.80 8.97 3.80
C ASN A 74 -38.60 8.49 2.99
N MET A 75 -37.87 9.42 2.37
CA MET A 75 -36.65 9.08 1.65
C MET A 75 -35.60 8.47 2.58
N ILE A 76 -35.06 7.34 2.18
CA ILE A 76 -33.98 6.65 2.92
C ILE A 76 -32.70 7.43 2.72
N ASP A 77 -32.10 7.92 3.80
CA ASP A 77 -30.73 8.48 3.75
C ASP A 77 -29.70 7.32 3.69
N PRO A 78 -29.01 7.11 2.54
CA PRO A 78 -27.97 6.11 2.44
C PRO A 78 -26.67 6.51 3.15
N GLY A 79 -26.64 7.71 3.77
CA GLY A 79 -25.49 8.21 4.48
C GLY A 79 -25.20 7.43 5.77
N ALA A 80 -23.99 7.62 6.31
CA ALA A 80 -23.61 7.03 7.58
C ALA A 80 -24.40 7.65 8.74
N GLU A 81 -24.98 6.83 9.60
CA GLU A 81 -25.72 7.26 10.81
C GLU A 81 -24.80 7.89 11.88
N TRP A 82 -23.51 7.79 11.75
CA TRP A 82 -22.52 8.26 12.72
C TRP A 82 -21.51 9.21 12.09
N VAL A 83 -21.01 10.10 12.90
CA VAL A 83 -19.87 10.96 12.54
C VAL A 83 -18.70 10.58 13.42
N ASN A 84 -17.60 10.17 12.80
CA ASN A 84 -16.34 9.90 13.50
C ASN A 84 -15.56 11.21 13.63
N HIS A 85 -15.24 11.59 14.85
CA HIS A 85 -14.35 12.71 15.15
C HIS A 85 -12.92 12.20 15.26
N SER A 86 -11.93 12.96 14.77
CA SER A 86 -10.52 12.59 14.77
C SER A 86 -9.95 12.20 16.15
N ASP A 87 -10.52 12.75 17.22
CA ASP A 87 -10.06 12.55 18.60
C ASP A 87 -10.97 11.61 19.41
N GLY A 88 -11.95 10.99 18.77
CA GLY A 88 -12.95 10.14 19.43
C GLY A 88 -12.82 8.67 19.09
N ALA A 89 -13.50 7.83 19.89
CA ALA A 89 -13.63 6.42 19.58
C ALA A 89 -14.43 6.23 18.28
N ASP A 90 -14.01 5.28 17.44
CA ASP A 90 -14.72 4.92 16.22
C ASP A 90 -16.10 4.37 16.56
N ARG A 91 -17.16 5.08 16.14
CA ARG A 91 -18.57 4.72 16.34
C ARG A 91 -19.17 4.02 15.14
N SER A 92 -18.36 3.70 14.12
CA SER A 92 -18.86 3.01 12.94
C SER A 92 -19.41 1.63 13.29
N ARG A 93 -20.59 1.33 12.76
CA ARG A 93 -21.22 0.01 12.91
C ARG A 93 -20.94 -0.92 11.73
N VAL A 94 -20.16 -0.45 10.76
CA VAL A 94 -19.72 -1.25 9.61
C VAL A 94 -18.53 -2.09 10.00
N GLY A 95 -18.44 -3.29 9.44
CA GLY A 95 -17.27 -4.16 9.57
C GLY A 95 -16.05 -3.57 8.86
N ALA A 96 -14.90 -4.22 9.04
CA ALA A 96 -13.67 -3.88 8.34
C ALA A 96 -13.90 -3.91 6.81
N PRO A 97 -13.23 -3.04 6.04
CA PRO A 97 -13.35 -3.03 4.57
C PRO A 97 -12.89 -4.37 4.00
N THR A 98 -13.55 -4.82 2.92
CA THR A 98 -13.16 -6.04 2.23
C THR A 98 -11.80 -5.88 1.60
N THR A 99 -10.89 -6.84 1.83
CA THR A 99 -9.53 -6.83 1.27
C THR A 99 -9.24 -8.11 0.50
N LEU A 100 -8.57 -8.00 -0.65
CA LEU A 100 -8.17 -9.16 -1.44
C LEU A 100 -6.97 -9.91 -0.82
N THR A 101 -6.26 -9.29 0.10
CA THR A 101 -5.09 -9.86 0.77
C THR A 101 -5.44 -10.90 1.84
N ILE A 102 -6.72 -11.05 2.18
CA ILE A 102 -7.22 -12.10 3.07
C ILE A 102 -7.96 -13.15 2.23
N SER A 103 -7.79 -14.43 2.53
CA SER A 103 -8.35 -15.53 1.74
C SER A 103 -9.88 -15.46 1.59
N ASP A 104 -10.58 -15.06 2.64
CA ASP A 104 -12.02 -14.86 2.74
C ASP A 104 -12.47 -13.42 2.47
N LYS A 105 -11.57 -12.55 1.99
CA LYS A 105 -11.80 -11.11 1.77
C LYS A 105 -12.16 -10.31 3.04
N GLY A 106 -11.91 -10.86 4.22
CA GLY A 106 -12.27 -10.25 5.50
C GLY A 106 -13.72 -10.44 5.93
N LEU A 107 -14.46 -11.36 5.30
CA LEU A 107 -15.88 -11.58 5.59
C LEU A 107 -16.11 -12.43 6.86
N SER A 108 -15.13 -13.23 7.28
CA SER A 108 -15.24 -14.06 8.48
C SER A 108 -14.50 -13.47 9.67
N THR A 109 -15.02 -13.72 10.86
CA THR A 109 -14.34 -13.39 12.11
C THR A 109 -13.21 -14.37 12.38
N GLU A 110 -12.11 -13.91 12.97
CA GLU A 110 -10.97 -14.75 13.35
C GLU A 110 -10.65 -14.60 14.83
N ILE A 111 -10.34 -15.72 15.48
CA ILE A 111 -9.85 -15.71 16.86
C ILE A 111 -8.33 -15.50 16.79
N SER A 112 -7.85 -14.36 17.29
CA SER A 112 -6.44 -14.00 17.28
C SER A 112 -5.60 -14.97 18.12
N ARG A 113 -4.49 -15.45 17.56
CA ARG A 113 -3.54 -16.28 18.30
C ARG A 113 -2.78 -15.49 19.36
N VAL A 114 -2.56 -14.20 19.09
CA VAL A 114 -1.82 -13.32 20.00
C VAL A 114 -2.56 -13.18 21.33
N ASP A 115 -3.89 -13.02 21.28
CA ASP A 115 -4.74 -12.87 22.46
C ASP A 115 -4.80 -14.15 23.32
N LEU A 116 -4.52 -15.30 22.70
CA LEU A 116 -4.50 -16.59 23.36
C LEU A 116 -3.12 -17.00 23.90
N THR A 117 -2.10 -16.15 23.76
CA THR A 117 -0.79 -16.40 24.40
C THR A 117 -0.92 -16.30 25.92
N SER A 118 -0.03 -16.99 26.65
CA SER A 118 -0.12 -17.04 28.11
C SER A 118 -0.10 -15.67 28.78
N GLY A 119 0.66 -14.72 28.24
CA GLY A 119 0.73 -13.36 28.75
C GLY A 119 -0.53 -12.53 28.46
N ALA A 120 -1.05 -12.61 27.23
CA ALA A 120 -2.26 -11.91 26.84
C ALA A 120 -3.50 -12.50 27.53
N ALA A 121 -3.61 -13.82 27.59
CA ALA A 121 -4.69 -14.50 28.29
C ALA A 121 -4.79 -14.11 29.79
N LYS A 122 -3.64 -13.94 30.47
CA LYS A 122 -3.61 -13.43 31.84
C LYS A 122 -4.10 -11.98 31.94
N ARG A 123 -3.71 -11.11 31.01
CA ARG A 123 -4.18 -9.70 30.98
C ARG A 123 -5.70 -9.62 30.81
N HIS A 124 -6.29 -10.54 30.05
CA HIS A 124 -7.75 -10.64 29.88
C HIS A 124 -8.45 -11.47 30.95
N GLY A 125 -7.79 -11.81 32.06
CA GLY A 125 -8.38 -12.54 33.17
C GLY A 125 -8.74 -14.00 32.85
N MET A 126 -8.22 -14.57 31.75
CA MET A 126 -8.53 -15.95 31.39
C MET A 126 -7.76 -16.95 32.24
N THR A 127 -8.49 -17.95 32.79
CA THR A 127 -7.87 -19.10 33.43
C THR A 127 -7.12 -19.98 32.44
N GLY A 128 -6.11 -20.73 32.90
CA GLY A 128 -5.34 -21.62 32.04
C GLY A 128 -6.20 -22.71 31.35
N LYS A 129 -7.31 -23.11 31.94
CA LYS A 129 -8.30 -24.03 31.32
C LYS A 129 -9.03 -23.33 30.20
N ALA A 130 -9.59 -22.14 30.44
CA ALA A 130 -10.28 -21.34 29.42
C ALA A 130 -9.39 -21.04 28.23
N ALA A 131 -8.13 -20.64 28.43
CA ALA A 131 -7.18 -20.40 27.36
C ALA A 131 -6.90 -21.64 26.49
N ARG A 132 -6.85 -22.83 27.09
CA ARG A 132 -6.71 -24.10 26.35
C ARG A 132 -7.95 -24.41 25.53
N ASP A 133 -9.14 -24.21 26.08
CA ASP A 133 -10.41 -24.42 25.35
C ASP A 133 -10.54 -23.45 24.17
N TRP A 134 -10.18 -22.16 24.34
CA TRP A 134 -10.17 -21.20 23.26
C TRP A 134 -9.16 -21.55 22.17
N ARG A 135 -7.96 -22.02 22.50
CA ARG A 135 -6.99 -22.50 21.50
C ARG A 135 -7.50 -23.73 20.74
N ARG A 136 -8.27 -24.60 21.42
CA ARG A 136 -8.92 -25.74 20.76
C ARG A 136 -9.99 -25.25 19.78
N ARG A 137 -10.86 -24.32 20.19
CA ARG A 137 -11.89 -23.72 19.34
C ARG A 137 -11.30 -23.03 18.12
N GLN A 138 -10.25 -22.25 18.31
CA GLN A 138 -9.52 -21.61 17.20
C GLN A 138 -9.00 -22.62 16.19
N ARG A 139 -8.41 -23.73 16.63
CA ARG A 139 -7.95 -24.79 15.73
C ARG A 139 -9.10 -25.44 14.94
N ILE A 140 -10.24 -25.65 15.58
CA ILE A 140 -11.44 -26.21 14.94
C ILE A 140 -11.97 -25.21 13.91
N ASP A 141 -12.09 -23.94 14.25
CA ASP A 141 -12.53 -22.85 13.35
C ASP A 141 -11.63 -22.76 12.12
N GLN A 142 -10.30 -22.72 12.31
CA GLN A 142 -9.36 -22.72 11.19
C GLN A 142 -9.47 -23.95 10.28
N ARG A 143 -9.69 -25.13 10.86
CA ARG A 143 -9.89 -26.35 10.05
C ARG A 143 -11.19 -26.34 9.29
N SER A 144 -12.27 -25.81 9.88
CA SER A 144 -13.57 -25.71 9.20
C SER A 144 -13.54 -24.72 8.03
N LYS A 145 -12.87 -23.57 8.18
CA LYS A 145 -12.72 -22.55 7.14
C LYS A 145 -11.83 -22.98 5.98
N THR A 146 -10.82 -23.82 6.25
CA THR A 146 -9.81 -24.23 5.27
C THR A 146 -9.96 -25.73 4.89
N ARG A 147 -11.18 -26.17 4.64
CA ARG A 147 -11.46 -27.59 4.33
C ARG A 147 -10.80 -28.03 3.03
N ASP A 148 -10.87 -27.22 1.99
CA ASP A 148 -10.33 -27.52 0.68
C ASP A 148 -8.83 -27.23 0.56
N SER A 149 -8.12 -28.03 -0.25
CA SER A 149 -6.70 -27.80 -0.53
C SER A 149 -6.47 -26.46 -1.23
N ARG A 150 -7.38 -26.03 -2.11
CA ARG A 150 -7.33 -24.71 -2.77
C ARG A 150 -7.45 -23.57 -1.76
N ALA A 151 -8.38 -23.67 -0.81
CA ALA A 151 -8.56 -22.68 0.25
C ALA A 151 -7.32 -22.58 1.13
N ARG A 152 -6.71 -23.71 1.52
CA ARG A 152 -5.45 -23.73 2.28
C ARG A 152 -4.29 -23.08 1.52
N ASN A 153 -4.14 -23.42 0.24
CA ASN A 153 -3.12 -22.83 -0.62
C ASN A 153 -3.30 -21.32 -0.75
N LEU A 154 -4.54 -20.87 -0.94
CA LEU A 154 -4.88 -19.45 -1.02
C LEU A 154 -4.54 -18.72 0.30
N THR A 155 -4.91 -19.30 1.45
CA THR A 155 -4.59 -18.72 2.77
C THR A 155 -3.09 -18.57 2.97
N THR A 156 -2.31 -19.60 2.65
CA THR A 156 -0.85 -19.56 2.74
C THR A 156 -0.25 -18.52 1.78
N ALA A 157 -0.75 -18.45 0.56
CA ALA A 157 -0.28 -17.48 -0.44
C ALA A 157 -0.58 -16.03 -0.02
N MET A 158 -1.80 -15.74 0.45
CA MET A 158 -2.17 -14.42 0.94
C MET A 158 -1.33 -14.01 2.15
N GLN A 159 -1.02 -14.95 3.02
CA GLN A 159 -0.10 -14.72 4.14
C GLN A 159 1.31 -14.36 3.63
N PHE A 160 1.87 -15.10 2.66
CA PHE A 160 3.16 -14.76 2.07
C PHE A 160 3.18 -13.38 1.42
N ILE A 161 2.14 -13.01 0.66
CA ILE A 161 2.05 -11.70 0.02
C ILE A 161 2.03 -10.58 1.06
N ARG A 162 1.29 -10.75 2.14
CA ARG A 162 1.14 -9.75 3.20
C ARG A 162 2.39 -9.62 4.06
N ASP A 163 2.96 -10.76 4.50
CA ASP A 163 4.04 -10.78 5.49
C ASP A 163 5.42 -10.53 4.85
N ARG A 164 5.61 -10.94 3.59
CA ARG A 164 6.91 -10.92 2.91
C ARG A 164 6.96 -10.02 1.67
N GLY A 165 5.83 -9.53 1.22
CA GLY A 165 5.76 -8.66 0.04
C GLY A 165 6.40 -7.30 0.26
N ASP A 166 6.39 -6.81 1.50
CA ASP A 166 6.86 -5.46 1.88
C ASP A 166 6.41 -4.40 0.86
N LEU A 167 5.12 -4.41 0.57
CA LEU A 167 4.49 -3.58 -0.45
C LEU A 167 3.45 -2.66 0.17
N PRO A 168 3.24 -1.48 -0.41
CA PRO A 168 2.07 -0.66 -0.10
C PRO A 168 0.77 -1.47 -0.23
N PRO A 169 -0.25 -1.20 0.60
CA PRO A 169 -1.48 -2.00 0.63
C PRO A 169 -2.16 -2.17 -0.73
N GLN A 170 -2.12 -1.14 -1.57
CA GLN A 170 -2.71 -1.17 -2.91
C GLN A 170 -2.03 -2.18 -3.82
N ILE A 171 -0.70 -2.21 -3.82
CA ILE A 171 0.09 -3.16 -4.62
C ILE A 171 -0.06 -4.58 -4.06
N GLY A 172 -0.16 -4.71 -2.73
CA GLY A 172 -0.49 -5.97 -2.09
C GLY A 172 -1.84 -6.53 -2.55
N GLN A 173 -2.86 -5.68 -2.71
CA GLN A 173 -4.16 -6.07 -3.27
C GLN A 173 -4.06 -6.51 -4.73
N GLN A 174 -3.29 -5.81 -5.56
CA GLN A 174 -3.03 -6.23 -6.95
C GLN A 174 -2.32 -7.59 -7.01
N ALA A 175 -1.28 -7.79 -6.19
CA ALA A 175 -0.59 -9.08 -6.12
C ALA A 175 -1.53 -10.22 -5.70
N ALA A 176 -2.42 -9.95 -4.74
CA ALA A 176 -3.45 -10.90 -4.30
C ALA A 176 -4.47 -11.21 -5.41
N SER A 177 -4.88 -10.22 -6.19
CA SER A 177 -5.74 -10.39 -7.36
C SER A 177 -5.07 -11.26 -8.43
N LEU A 178 -3.81 -10.94 -8.80
CA LEU A 178 -3.03 -11.74 -9.76
C LEU A 178 -2.86 -13.20 -9.31
N TYR A 179 -2.67 -13.43 -8.01
CA TYR A 179 -2.58 -14.79 -7.48
C TYR A 179 -3.91 -15.55 -7.62
N ARG A 180 -5.06 -14.91 -7.34
CA ARG A 180 -6.39 -15.51 -7.51
C ARG A 180 -6.64 -15.91 -8.97
N HIS A 181 -6.36 -15.02 -9.91
CA HIS A 181 -6.44 -15.34 -11.35
C HIS A 181 -5.47 -16.46 -11.76
N SER A 182 -4.28 -16.53 -11.13
CA SER A 182 -3.35 -17.63 -11.36
C SER A 182 -3.89 -18.98 -10.86
N VAL A 183 -4.62 -18.99 -9.73
CA VAL A 183 -5.30 -20.18 -9.21
C VAL A 183 -6.44 -20.62 -10.13
N GLU A 184 -7.26 -19.68 -10.59
CA GLU A 184 -8.37 -19.93 -11.51
C GLU A 184 -7.89 -20.55 -12.83
N ARG A 185 -6.78 -20.07 -13.36
CA ARG A 185 -6.14 -20.60 -14.58
C ARG A 185 -5.28 -21.84 -14.35
N GLY A 186 -5.24 -22.39 -13.13
CA GLY A 186 -4.48 -23.59 -12.79
C GLY A 186 -2.96 -23.45 -12.83
N LEU A 187 -2.42 -22.22 -12.86
CA LEU A 187 -0.97 -21.97 -12.98
C LEU A 187 -0.18 -22.33 -11.71
N VAL A 188 -0.86 -22.55 -10.60
CA VAL A 188 -0.24 -22.91 -9.31
C VAL A 188 0.09 -24.41 -9.25
N THR A 189 -0.64 -25.24 -10.00
CA THR A 189 -0.45 -26.70 -9.98
C THR A 189 0.97 -27.08 -10.41
N GLY A 190 1.63 -27.92 -9.61
CA GLY A 190 3.01 -28.37 -9.86
C GLY A 190 4.08 -27.36 -9.55
N ARG A 191 3.76 -26.24 -8.88
CA ARG A 191 4.71 -25.19 -8.48
C ARG A 191 4.61 -24.90 -6.99
N SER A 192 5.67 -24.30 -6.43
CA SER A 192 5.66 -23.88 -5.04
C SER A 192 4.74 -22.67 -4.85
N ILE A 193 3.87 -22.71 -3.82
CA ILE A 193 2.97 -21.58 -3.47
C ILE A 193 3.80 -20.32 -3.27
N ARG A 194 4.93 -20.43 -2.57
CA ARG A 194 5.89 -19.36 -2.31
C ARG A 194 6.42 -18.75 -3.61
N GLY A 195 6.80 -19.59 -4.58
CA GLY A 195 7.30 -19.15 -5.89
C GLY A 195 6.27 -18.39 -6.72
N VAL A 196 5.02 -18.86 -6.73
CA VAL A 196 3.93 -18.17 -7.44
C VAL A 196 3.56 -16.87 -6.73
N SER A 197 3.52 -16.85 -5.39
CA SER A 197 3.26 -15.62 -4.62
C SER A 197 4.33 -14.55 -4.87
N ALA A 198 5.61 -14.94 -4.84
CA ALA A 198 6.73 -14.05 -5.16
C ALA A 198 6.66 -13.50 -6.61
N ALA A 199 6.26 -14.35 -7.57
CA ALA A 199 6.06 -13.93 -8.96
C ALA A 199 4.92 -12.89 -9.08
N CYS A 200 3.79 -13.10 -8.39
CA CYS A 200 2.68 -12.13 -8.38
C CYS A 200 3.08 -10.80 -7.75
N VAL A 201 3.86 -10.83 -6.65
CA VAL A 201 4.41 -9.63 -6.01
C VAL A 201 5.35 -8.87 -6.97
N TYR A 202 6.22 -9.58 -7.69
CA TYR A 202 7.10 -8.97 -8.67
C TYR A 202 6.33 -8.28 -9.81
N ILE A 203 5.31 -8.97 -10.35
CA ILE A 203 4.52 -8.44 -11.46
C ILE A 203 3.71 -7.22 -10.99
N ALA A 204 3.05 -7.30 -9.83
CA ALA A 204 2.29 -6.18 -9.27
C ALA A 204 3.16 -4.94 -9.02
N ALA A 205 4.35 -5.12 -8.44
CA ALA A 205 5.29 -4.03 -8.21
C ALA A 205 5.74 -3.39 -9.54
N ARG A 206 5.92 -4.20 -10.58
CA ARG A 206 6.29 -3.72 -11.90
C ARG A 206 5.17 -2.97 -12.62
N GLU A 207 3.93 -3.43 -12.50
CA GLU A 207 2.75 -2.72 -13.01
C GLU A 207 2.51 -1.39 -12.30
N ALA A 208 2.79 -1.34 -11.00
CA ALA A 208 2.73 -0.12 -10.19
C ALA A 208 3.92 0.84 -10.42
N ARG A 209 4.80 0.54 -11.38
CA ARG A 209 6.03 1.33 -11.70
C ARG A 209 7.00 1.47 -10.52
N ILE A 210 7.00 0.48 -9.62
CA ILE A 210 7.96 0.39 -8.51
C ILE A 210 8.86 -0.82 -8.77
N PRO A 211 9.90 -0.70 -9.62
CA PRO A 211 10.68 -1.84 -10.02
C PRO A 211 11.53 -2.36 -8.85
N ARG A 212 11.37 -3.65 -8.56
CA ARG A 212 12.21 -4.38 -7.60
C ARG A 212 13.12 -5.35 -8.33
N LYS A 213 14.31 -5.60 -7.81
CA LYS A 213 15.18 -6.65 -8.34
C LYS A 213 14.57 -8.01 -8.02
N ILE A 214 14.77 -8.98 -8.91
CA ILE A 214 14.28 -10.36 -8.67
C ILE A 214 15.03 -10.97 -7.48
N GLU A 215 16.29 -10.59 -7.30
CA GLU A 215 17.12 -11.03 -6.19
C GLU A 215 16.58 -10.56 -4.83
N ASP A 216 16.15 -9.28 -4.73
CA ASP A 216 15.58 -8.71 -3.51
C ASP A 216 14.28 -9.47 -3.11
N ILE A 217 13.43 -9.77 -4.10
CA ILE A 217 12.20 -10.53 -3.87
C ILE A 217 12.51 -11.99 -3.51
N ALA A 218 13.49 -12.61 -4.17
CA ALA A 218 13.90 -13.96 -3.83
C ALA A 218 14.40 -14.05 -2.39
N GLU A 219 15.14 -13.06 -1.92
CA GLU A 219 15.63 -12.97 -0.56
C GLU A 219 14.46 -12.75 0.44
N ALA A 220 13.56 -11.83 0.17
CA ALA A 220 12.37 -11.59 1.00
C ALA A 220 11.49 -12.84 1.17
N PHE A 221 11.43 -13.68 0.14
CA PHE A 221 10.70 -14.95 0.17
C PHE A 221 11.55 -16.17 0.60
N ASP A 222 12.75 -15.96 1.17
CA ASP A 222 13.70 -17.01 1.58
C ASP A 222 14.06 -18.01 0.49
N MET A 223 14.16 -17.56 -0.75
CA MET A 223 14.63 -18.37 -1.88
C MET A 223 16.15 -18.26 -2.01
N ARG A 224 16.87 -19.05 -1.23
CA ARG A 224 18.34 -18.93 -1.11
C ARG A 224 19.08 -19.67 -2.20
N THR A 225 18.49 -20.74 -2.73
CA THR A 225 19.16 -21.57 -3.73
C THR A 225 19.05 -20.97 -5.13
N GLU A 226 20.08 -21.19 -5.95
CA GLU A 226 20.08 -20.72 -7.33
C GLU A 226 18.99 -21.41 -8.18
N VAL A 227 18.68 -22.66 -7.84
CA VAL A 227 17.61 -23.42 -8.49
C VAL A 227 16.25 -22.75 -8.27
N GLU A 228 15.94 -22.37 -7.02
CA GLU A 228 14.69 -21.65 -6.69
C GLU A 228 14.61 -20.30 -7.41
N ARG A 229 15.72 -19.56 -7.50
CA ARG A 229 15.78 -18.28 -8.24
C ARG A 229 15.54 -18.48 -9.74
N LYS A 230 16.09 -19.54 -10.34
CA LYS A 230 15.81 -19.89 -11.75
C LYS A 230 14.36 -20.27 -11.96
N GLU A 231 13.79 -21.04 -11.03
CA GLU A 231 12.37 -21.41 -11.04
C GLU A 231 11.48 -20.19 -10.90
N LEU A 232 11.80 -19.25 -10.00
CA LEU A 232 11.11 -17.96 -9.85
C LEU A 232 11.10 -17.18 -11.18
N LYS A 233 12.24 -17.05 -11.86
CA LYS A 233 12.33 -16.38 -13.16
C LYS A 233 11.45 -17.06 -14.23
N ARG A 234 11.35 -18.39 -14.22
CA ARG A 234 10.45 -19.14 -15.11
C ARG A 234 8.98 -18.91 -14.76
N THR A 235 8.65 -18.91 -13.47
CA THR A 235 7.30 -18.68 -12.97
C THR A 235 6.82 -17.26 -13.28
N ILE A 236 7.65 -16.25 -13.12
CA ILE A 236 7.33 -14.85 -13.49
C ILE A 236 6.95 -14.78 -14.98
N ARG A 237 7.78 -15.35 -15.87
CA ARG A 237 7.51 -15.34 -17.31
C ARG A 237 6.20 -16.08 -17.67
N LEU A 238 5.94 -17.17 -16.99
CA LEU A 238 4.74 -17.97 -17.22
C LEU A 238 3.48 -17.22 -16.77
N VAL A 239 3.49 -16.64 -15.56
CA VAL A 239 2.35 -15.89 -15.03
C VAL A 239 2.12 -14.64 -15.88
N ALA A 240 3.16 -13.86 -16.19
CA ALA A 240 3.05 -12.66 -17.02
C ALA A 240 2.45 -12.99 -18.40
N ARG A 241 2.91 -14.06 -19.05
CA ARG A 241 2.39 -14.48 -20.37
C ARG A 241 0.92 -14.87 -20.31
N ASN A 242 0.52 -15.64 -19.32
CA ASN A 242 -0.84 -16.13 -19.21
C ASN A 242 -1.85 -15.07 -18.75
N LEU A 243 -1.41 -14.11 -17.96
CA LEU A 243 -2.26 -13.01 -17.50
C LEU A 243 -2.25 -11.80 -18.45
N GLY A 244 -1.33 -11.78 -19.42
CA GLY A 244 -1.19 -10.66 -20.36
C GLY A 244 -0.56 -9.41 -19.74
N THR A 245 0.12 -9.55 -18.61
CA THR A 245 0.72 -8.46 -17.86
C THR A 245 2.14 -8.18 -18.38
N HIS A 246 2.25 -7.39 -19.44
CA HIS A 246 3.51 -7.06 -20.08
C HIS A 246 3.84 -5.58 -19.95
N HIS A 247 4.14 -5.14 -18.73
CA HIS A 247 4.67 -3.80 -18.55
C HIS A 247 6.18 -3.76 -18.87
N ILE A 248 6.57 -2.86 -19.77
CA ILE A 248 7.99 -2.61 -20.09
C ILE A 248 8.49 -1.51 -19.15
N THR A 249 9.35 -1.88 -18.21
CA THR A 249 9.91 -0.94 -17.24
C THR A 249 10.90 0.01 -17.93
N GLY A 250 10.65 1.30 -17.86
CA GLY A 250 11.57 2.34 -18.34
C GLY A 250 12.70 2.63 -17.36
N PRO A 251 13.78 3.31 -17.78
CA PRO A 251 14.84 3.75 -16.88
C PRO A 251 14.37 4.77 -15.83
N ASP A 252 13.37 5.58 -16.15
CA ASP A 252 12.76 6.60 -15.29
C ASP A 252 12.16 6.02 -14.01
N GLU A 253 11.60 4.82 -14.08
CA GLU A 253 11.02 4.12 -12.93
C GLU A 253 12.06 3.72 -11.87
N TYR A 254 13.33 3.56 -12.27
CA TYR A 254 14.43 3.22 -11.36
C TYR A 254 15.03 4.43 -10.65
N PHE A 255 14.81 5.65 -11.13
CA PHE A 255 15.48 6.84 -10.59
C PHE A 255 15.14 7.08 -9.11
N GLU A 256 13.88 6.95 -8.71
CA GLU A 256 13.47 7.20 -7.33
C GLU A 256 14.12 6.20 -6.37
N LYS A 257 14.10 4.91 -6.72
CA LYS A 257 14.73 3.87 -5.91
C LYS A 257 16.24 4.10 -5.78
N PHE A 258 16.93 4.28 -6.89
CA PHE A 258 18.38 4.45 -6.88
C PHE A 258 18.82 5.76 -6.24
N HIS A 259 18.04 6.82 -6.39
CA HIS A 259 18.25 8.08 -5.71
C HIS A 259 18.19 7.91 -4.17
N SER A 260 17.19 7.18 -3.68
CA SER A 260 17.06 6.84 -2.26
C SER A 260 18.19 5.95 -1.76
N ASP A 261 18.51 4.88 -2.50
CA ASP A 261 19.57 3.91 -2.13
C ASP A 261 20.96 4.57 -2.10
N LEU A 262 21.22 5.54 -2.99
CA LEU A 262 22.46 6.32 -3.05
C LEU A 262 22.46 7.54 -2.14
N GLN A 263 21.35 7.84 -1.44
CA GLN A 263 21.19 9.01 -0.57
C GLN A 263 21.61 10.31 -1.28
N LEU A 264 21.11 10.55 -2.48
CA LEU A 264 21.40 11.73 -3.27
C LEU A 264 20.47 12.91 -2.90
N PRO A 265 20.86 14.16 -3.11
CA PRO A 265 19.97 15.32 -2.92
C PRO A 265 18.83 15.32 -3.94
N PRO A 266 17.63 15.88 -3.63
CA PRO A 266 16.48 15.91 -4.53
C PRO A 266 16.74 16.59 -5.88
N VAL A 267 17.67 17.55 -5.91
CA VAL A 267 18.08 18.26 -7.13
C VAL A 267 18.67 17.33 -8.19
N VAL A 268 19.36 16.26 -7.76
CA VAL A 268 19.93 15.23 -8.67
C VAL A 268 18.83 14.46 -9.35
N LEU A 269 17.74 14.15 -8.64
CA LEU A 269 16.60 13.40 -9.20
C LEU A 269 15.91 14.19 -10.34
N GLY A 270 15.66 15.48 -10.12
CA GLY A 270 15.10 16.36 -11.17
C GLY A 270 16.00 16.43 -12.39
N ALA A 271 17.29 16.68 -12.19
CA ALA A 271 18.26 16.76 -13.27
C ALA A 271 18.42 15.42 -14.04
N ALA A 272 18.32 14.29 -13.35
CA ALA A 272 18.36 12.96 -13.98
C ALA A 272 17.13 12.72 -14.88
N ARG A 273 15.94 13.11 -14.43
CA ARG A 273 14.71 13.06 -15.24
C ARG A 273 14.79 13.96 -16.46
N ASP A 274 15.32 15.17 -16.32
CA ASP A 274 15.49 16.10 -17.43
C ASP A 274 16.57 15.62 -18.41
N MET A 275 17.64 15.02 -17.93
CA MET A 275 18.63 14.37 -18.79
C MET A 275 18.00 13.21 -19.57
N TRP A 276 17.24 12.34 -18.91
CA TRP A 276 16.56 11.23 -19.57
C TRP A 276 15.57 11.70 -20.65
N LYS A 277 14.81 12.75 -20.41
CA LYS A 277 13.91 13.34 -21.43
C LYS A 277 14.65 13.79 -22.69
N ARG A 278 15.90 14.24 -22.55
CA ARG A 278 16.71 14.70 -23.70
C ARG A 278 17.33 13.56 -24.48
N VAL A 279 17.77 12.49 -23.80
CA VAL A 279 18.55 11.41 -24.44
C VAL A 279 17.78 10.10 -24.59
N GLY A 280 16.58 9.98 -24.03
CA GLY A 280 15.85 8.73 -23.92
C GLY A 280 15.28 8.17 -25.22
N GLU A 281 15.08 9.01 -26.23
CA GLU A 281 14.52 8.60 -27.52
C GLU A 281 15.58 8.03 -28.50
N ASP A 282 16.85 8.09 -28.13
CA ASP A 282 17.92 7.64 -29.02
C ASP A 282 17.99 6.11 -29.14
N LEU A 283 18.20 5.63 -30.37
CA LEU A 283 18.28 4.21 -30.70
C LEU A 283 19.47 3.50 -30.04
N SER A 284 20.51 4.22 -29.63
CA SER A 284 21.70 3.68 -28.97
C SER A 284 21.38 2.96 -27.64
N TRP A 285 20.21 3.23 -27.05
CA TRP A 285 19.73 2.58 -25.83
C TRP A 285 19.04 1.24 -26.07
N GLN A 286 18.74 0.89 -27.33
CA GLN A 286 18.08 -0.38 -27.63
C GLN A 286 18.92 -1.58 -27.17
N GLY A 287 18.26 -2.56 -26.55
CA GLY A 287 18.91 -3.75 -26.02
C GLY A 287 19.74 -3.56 -24.75
N LYS A 288 19.80 -2.34 -24.19
CA LYS A 288 20.49 -2.09 -22.92
C LYS A 288 19.54 -2.28 -21.75
N LYS A 289 20.09 -2.69 -20.59
CA LYS A 289 19.30 -2.84 -19.36
C LYS A 289 18.79 -1.47 -18.87
N PRO A 290 17.48 -1.29 -18.61
CA PRO A 290 16.96 -0.03 -18.09
C PRO A 290 17.59 0.38 -16.76
N SER A 291 17.82 -0.57 -15.85
CA SER A 291 18.50 -0.30 -14.57
C SER A 291 19.95 0.22 -14.77
N GLY A 292 20.62 -0.27 -15.80
CA GLY A 292 21.98 0.20 -16.14
C GLY A 292 21.98 1.64 -16.66
N ILE A 293 21.03 1.96 -17.53
CA ILE A 293 20.84 3.31 -18.08
C ILE A 293 20.55 4.29 -16.93
N ALA A 294 19.61 3.92 -16.03
CA ALA A 294 19.27 4.74 -14.87
C ALA A 294 20.49 4.99 -13.96
N GLY A 295 21.28 3.94 -13.69
CA GLY A 295 22.50 4.06 -12.90
C GLY A 295 23.53 5.00 -13.52
N VAL A 296 23.74 4.92 -14.83
CA VAL A 296 24.70 5.79 -15.55
C VAL A 296 24.24 7.26 -15.54
N ILE A 297 22.98 7.51 -15.76
CA ILE A 297 22.42 8.88 -15.74
C ILE A 297 22.59 9.49 -14.34
N LEU A 298 22.21 8.77 -13.29
CA LEU A 298 22.39 9.23 -11.91
C LEU A 298 23.86 9.44 -11.55
N TYR A 299 24.75 8.53 -11.99
CA TYR A 299 26.18 8.69 -11.81
C TYR A 299 26.67 9.98 -12.45
N ARG A 300 26.31 10.23 -13.71
CA ARG A 300 26.71 11.41 -14.44
C ARG A 300 26.21 12.70 -13.79
N VAL A 301 24.93 12.76 -13.45
CA VAL A 301 24.32 13.92 -12.81
C VAL A 301 24.90 14.16 -11.42
N SER A 302 25.21 13.11 -10.66
CA SER A 302 25.84 13.23 -9.35
C SER A 302 27.27 13.83 -9.42
N GLN A 303 28.01 13.53 -10.51
CA GLN A 303 29.34 14.11 -10.75
C GLN A 303 29.26 15.60 -11.14
N GLU A 304 28.23 16.00 -11.91
CA GLU A 304 28.01 17.39 -12.31
C GLU A 304 27.45 18.25 -11.17
N ARG A 305 26.89 17.62 -10.16
CA ARG A 305 26.33 18.28 -8.97
C ARG A 305 27.26 18.02 -7.77
N THR A 306 27.05 18.73 -6.67
CA THR A 306 27.90 18.70 -5.47
C THR A 306 27.90 17.41 -4.65
N SER A 307 27.47 16.30 -5.23
CA SER A 307 27.30 15.01 -4.53
C SER A 307 27.88 13.82 -5.32
N PRO A 308 29.19 13.81 -5.61
CA PRO A 308 29.79 12.75 -6.40
C PRO A 308 29.70 11.41 -5.68
N ARG A 309 29.32 10.35 -6.42
CA ARG A 309 29.31 8.96 -5.96
C ARG A 309 30.35 8.14 -6.72
N THR A 310 30.81 7.06 -6.10
CA THR A 310 31.79 6.17 -6.73
C THR A 310 31.12 5.23 -7.73
N GLN A 311 31.88 4.80 -8.77
CA GLN A 311 31.38 3.83 -9.74
C GLN A 311 30.95 2.52 -9.05
N SER A 312 31.69 2.08 -8.03
CA SER A 312 31.40 0.86 -7.29
C SER A 312 30.05 0.92 -6.54
N GLU A 313 29.72 2.05 -5.89
CA GLU A 313 28.43 2.25 -5.22
C GLU A 313 27.26 2.19 -6.22
N VAL A 314 27.40 2.90 -7.33
CA VAL A 314 26.37 2.89 -8.38
C VAL A 314 26.22 1.51 -9.00
N CYS A 315 27.31 0.76 -9.22
CA CYS A 315 27.26 -0.61 -9.73
C CYS A 315 26.53 -1.56 -8.76
N LYS A 316 26.75 -1.43 -7.45
CA LYS A 316 26.06 -2.22 -6.43
C LYS A 316 24.54 -1.96 -6.46
N VAL A 317 24.15 -0.69 -6.51
CA VAL A 317 22.73 -0.30 -6.53
C VAL A 317 22.04 -0.69 -7.84
N SER A 318 22.65 -0.41 -9.00
CA SER A 318 22.07 -0.70 -10.31
C SER A 318 22.15 -2.18 -10.74
N GLY A 319 23.02 -2.97 -10.08
CA GLY A 319 23.22 -4.40 -10.40
C GLY A 319 23.89 -4.62 -11.76
N ILE A 320 24.84 -3.76 -12.12
CA ILE A 320 25.67 -3.87 -13.33
C ILE A 320 27.15 -3.94 -12.96
N SER A 321 27.98 -4.42 -13.90
CA SER A 321 29.44 -4.40 -13.74
C SER A 321 30.00 -3.01 -14.09
N GLU A 322 31.18 -2.68 -13.55
CA GLU A 322 31.87 -1.42 -13.87
C GLU A 322 32.19 -1.30 -15.37
N VAL A 323 32.53 -2.41 -16.03
CA VAL A 323 32.78 -2.44 -17.48
C VAL A 323 31.51 -2.01 -18.23
N THR A 324 30.34 -2.53 -17.84
CA THR A 324 29.05 -2.14 -18.43
C THR A 324 28.74 -0.67 -18.15
N LEU A 325 29.00 -0.19 -16.93
CA LEU A 325 28.80 1.21 -16.58
C LEU A 325 29.64 2.14 -17.46
N ARG A 326 30.93 1.84 -17.61
CA ARG A 326 31.83 2.63 -18.46
C ARG A 326 31.42 2.60 -19.93
N GLY A 327 30.94 1.44 -20.43
CA GLY A 327 30.40 1.34 -21.78
C GLY A 327 29.17 2.20 -22.02
N LEU A 328 28.22 2.17 -21.08
CA LEU A 328 27.02 3.01 -21.14
C LEU A 328 27.35 4.51 -20.96
N LEU A 329 28.36 4.84 -20.14
CA LEU A 329 28.81 6.22 -19.95
C LEU A 329 29.40 6.81 -21.23
N LYS A 330 30.13 6.00 -22.03
CA LYS A 330 30.61 6.44 -23.35
C LYS A 330 29.45 6.83 -24.28
N ILE A 331 28.40 6.00 -24.31
CA ILE A 331 27.19 6.30 -25.10
C ILE A 331 26.54 7.61 -24.61
N LEU A 332 26.36 7.75 -23.30
CA LEU A 332 25.77 8.96 -22.71
C LEU A 332 26.60 10.21 -23.04
N ASN A 333 27.93 10.12 -22.97
CA ASN A 333 28.82 11.24 -23.29
C ASN A 333 28.78 11.63 -24.78
N GLN A 334 28.47 10.71 -25.68
CA GLN A 334 28.24 11.00 -27.09
C GLN A 334 26.93 11.75 -27.33
N LEU A 335 25.87 11.35 -26.60
CA LEU A 335 24.53 11.98 -26.71
C LEU A 335 24.41 13.31 -25.96
N ALA A 336 25.03 13.39 -24.80
CA ALA A 336 25.06 14.59 -23.97
C ALA A 336 26.51 14.81 -23.48
N PRO A 337 27.31 15.62 -24.19
CA PRO A 337 28.67 15.92 -23.77
C PRO A 337 28.67 16.60 -22.39
N PRO A 338 29.73 16.38 -21.57
CA PRO A 338 29.86 17.02 -20.27
C PRO A 338 29.86 18.56 -20.42
N ILE A 339 29.12 19.22 -19.55
CA ILE A 339 29.27 20.66 -19.39
C ILE A 339 30.68 20.90 -18.84
N GLN A 340 31.57 21.43 -19.66
CA GLN A 340 32.88 21.88 -19.19
C GLN A 340 32.61 23.09 -18.29
N VAL A 341 32.82 22.92 -16.96
CA VAL A 341 32.80 23.98 -15.97
C VAL A 341 34.18 24.61 -15.91
#